data_7b9633b29a14432609b6335cc0e66bcc
#
_entry.id   7b9633b29a14432609b6335cc0e66bcc
#
_cell.length_a   1.000
_cell.length_b   1.000
_cell.length_c   1.000
_cell.angle_alpha   90.00
_cell.angle_beta   90.00
_cell.angle_gamma   90.00
#
_symmetry.space_group_name_H-M   'P 1'
#
loop_
_entity.id
_entity.type
_entity.pdbx_description
1 polymer ?
#
loop_
_entity_poly.entity_id
_entity_poly.type
_entity_poly.pdbx_seq_one_letter_code
_entity_poly.pdbx_strand_id
1 'polypeptide(L)'
;MAVSVLISAAMRRSETPNAVMTTLASPTQGPTGRLSLWKIAMRPGQRGPLHVFDSEQVWHLLAGEADFEVDGEVHRLRAGDAVVLPAGAARAVTAVTAAEFIACGHGDAIASVVGEETPRGTPAWIG
;
A
#
# COMPACT_ATOMS: atom_id res chain seq x y z
N MET A 1 -18.37 22.21 -8.24
CA MET A 1 -17.71 20.92 -7.92
C MET A 1 -17.37 20.20 -9.22
N ALA A 2 -16.14 19.75 -9.37
CA ALA A 2 -15.70 19.02 -10.55
C ALA A 2 -15.50 17.55 -10.22
N VAL A 3 -15.89 16.68 -11.15
CA VAL A 3 -15.59 15.25 -11.09
C VAL A 3 -14.39 14.98 -11.98
N SER A 4 -13.41 14.25 -11.45
CA SER A 4 -12.25 13.79 -12.21
C SER A 4 -12.41 12.32 -12.58
N VAL A 5 -12.15 11.99 -13.83
CA VAL A 5 -12.10 10.60 -14.29
C VAL A 5 -10.65 10.30 -14.71
N LEU A 6 -10.08 9.28 -14.08
CA LEU A 6 -8.69 8.87 -14.31
C LEU A 6 -8.68 7.62 -15.18
N ILE A 7 -8.08 7.72 -16.36
CA ILE A 7 -8.02 6.60 -17.30
C ILE A 7 -6.85 5.69 -16.94
N SER A 8 -7.07 4.38 -17.03
CA SER A 8 -6.10 3.36 -16.67
C SER A 8 -4.72 3.56 -17.31
N ALA A 9 -4.69 3.93 -18.59
CA ALA A 9 -3.43 4.16 -19.33
C ALA A 9 -2.59 5.32 -18.79
N ALA A 10 -3.19 6.26 -18.07
CA ALA A 10 -2.52 7.44 -17.52
C ALA A 10 -2.14 7.28 -16.04
N MET A 11 -2.47 6.15 -15.42
CA MET A 11 -2.17 5.92 -14.03
C MET A 11 -0.68 5.76 -13.79
N ARG A 12 -0.19 6.39 -12.71
CA ARG A 12 1.22 6.35 -12.34
C ARG A 12 1.60 4.97 -11.84
N ARG A 13 2.70 4.46 -12.37
CA ARG A 13 3.28 3.19 -11.95
C ARG A 13 4.61 3.43 -11.24
N SER A 14 4.78 2.78 -10.09
CA SER A 14 6.00 2.85 -9.29
C SER A 14 6.49 1.43 -9.02
N GLU A 15 7.77 1.17 -9.29
CA GLU A 15 8.36 -0.14 -9.09
C GLU A 15 9.45 -0.08 -8.04
N THR A 16 9.43 -1.04 -7.12
CA THR A 16 10.46 -1.25 -6.12
C THR A 16 10.95 -2.70 -6.22
N PRO A 17 12.05 -3.08 -5.54
CA PRO A 17 12.44 -4.49 -5.48
C PRO A 17 11.37 -5.41 -4.89
N ASN A 18 10.40 -4.87 -4.16
CA ASN A 18 9.43 -5.64 -3.39
C ASN A 18 8.05 -5.75 -4.03
N ALA A 19 7.70 -4.83 -4.93
CA ALA A 19 6.37 -4.79 -5.53
C ALA A 19 6.29 -3.78 -6.68
N VAL A 20 5.21 -3.88 -7.45
CA VAL A 20 4.81 -2.86 -8.41
C VAL A 20 3.52 -2.22 -7.91
N MET A 21 3.53 -0.90 -7.74
CA MET A 21 2.37 -0.12 -7.34
C MET A 21 1.83 0.67 -8.52
N THR A 22 0.50 0.72 -8.62
CA THR A 22 -0.20 1.57 -9.58
C THR A 22 -1.10 2.53 -8.80
N THR A 23 -0.83 3.83 -8.91
CA THR A 23 -1.66 4.85 -8.26
C THR A 23 -2.92 5.09 -9.08
N LEU A 24 -4.07 4.79 -8.51
CA LEU A 24 -5.36 5.01 -9.16
C LEU A 24 -5.82 6.45 -8.98
N ALA A 25 -5.75 6.96 -7.75
CA ALA A 25 -6.07 8.35 -7.44
C ALA A 25 -5.31 8.80 -6.21
N SER A 26 -4.80 10.02 -6.23
CA SER A 26 -4.05 10.61 -5.12
C SER A 26 -4.10 12.14 -5.20
N PRO A 27 -3.54 12.86 -4.20
CA PRO A 27 -3.47 14.31 -4.29
C PRO A 27 -2.75 14.83 -5.54
N THR A 28 -1.74 14.14 -6.05
CA THR A 28 -1.01 14.55 -7.27
C THR A 28 -1.51 13.85 -8.53
N GLN A 29 -2.39 12.89 -8.40
CA GLN A 29 -3.01 12.19 -9.53
C GLN A 29 -4.52 12.10 -9.33
N GLY A 30 -5.20 13.16 -9.67
CA GLY A 30 -6.65 13.25 -9.52
C GLY A 30 -7.13 14.66 -9.84
N PRO A 31 -6.87 15.65 -8.97
CA PRO A 31 -6.39 15.49 -7.60
C PRO A 31 -7.50 15.12 -6.63
N THR A 32 -7.16 14.31 -5.64
CA THR A 32 -8.03 14.09 -4.48
C THR A 32 -7.76 15.18 -3.42
N GLY A 33 -8.69 15.36 -2.50
CA GLY A 33 -8.47 16.25 -1.36
C GLY A 33 -7.57 15.63 -0.29
N ARG A 34 -7.83 14.37 0.07
CA ARG A 34 -7.12 13.68 1.16
C ARG A 34 -6.83 12.21 0.89
N LEU A 35 -7.62 11.59 0.02
CA LEU A 35 -7.60 10.14 -0.16
C LEU A 35 -6.52 9.73 -1.16
N SER A 36 -5.99 8.55 -0.94
CA SER A 36 -5.16 7.85 -1.90
C SER A 36 -5.70 6.43 -2.10
N LEU A 37 -5.68 5.98 -3.34
CA LEU A 37 -6.09 4.63 -3.74
C LEU A 37 -5.05 4.08 -4.70
N TRP A 38 -4.48 2.93 -4.38
CA TRP A 38 -3.44 2.31 -5.22
C TRP A 38 -3.56 0.80 -5.22
N LYS A 39 -3.04 0.19 -6.28
CA LYS A 39 -2.91 -1.26 -6.42
C LYS A 39 -1.47 -1.67 -6.14
N ILE A 40 -1.30 -2.87 -5.61
CA ILE A 40 0.00 -3.48 -5.37
C ILE A 40 0.02 -4.86 -6.01
N ALA A 41 1.01 -5.12 -6.85
CA ALA A 41 1.25 -6.43 -7.43
C ALA A 41 2.58 -6.97 -6.91
N MET A 42 2.57 -8.20 -6.39
CA MET A 42 3.74 -8.85 -5.84
C MET A 42 3.91 -10.23 -6.49
N ARG A 43 5.17 -10.59 -6.73
CA ARG A 43 5.55 -11.93 -7.16
C ARG A 43 5.74 -12.84 -5.93
N PRO A 44 5.63 -14.17 -6.11
CA PRO A 44 5.85 -15.10 -4.99
C PRO A 44 7.18 -14.84 -4.30
N GLY A 45 7.16 -14.77 -2.97
CA GLY A 45 8.31 -14.56 -2.13
C GLY A 45 8.77 -13.11 -1.95
N GLN A 46 8.23 -12.15 -2.70
CA GLN A 46 8.55 -10.75 -2.46
C GLN A 46 8.03 -10.31 -1.09
N ARG A 47 8.83 -9.53 -0.40
CA ARG A 47 8.53 -9.01 0.93
C ARG A 47 8.89 -7.53 1.03
N GLY A 48 7.95 -6.73 1.52
CA GLY A 48 8.22 -5.35 1.86
C GLY A 48 9.01 -5.22 3.18
N PRO A 49 9.67 -4.09 3.42
CA PRO A 49 10.35 -3.84 4.67
C PRO A 49 9.36 -3.73 5.83
N LEU A 50 9.83 -4.00 7.05
CA LEU A 50 9.05 -3.71 8.24
C LEU A 50 9.01 -2.19 8.44
N HIS A 51 7.83 -1.61 8.35
CA HIS A 51 7.67 -0.16 8.39
C HIS A 51 6.39 0.25 9.10
N VAL A 52 6.28 1.55 9.35
CA VAL A 52 5.19 2.17 10.07
C VAL A 52 4.67 3.34 9.24
N PHE A 53 3.36 3.52 9.20
CA PHE A 53 2.76 4.75 8.69
C PHE A 53 2.14 5.56 9.83
N ASP A 54 2.09 6.86 9.68
CA ASP A 54 1.51 7.78 10.67
C ASP A 54 -0.02 7.87 10.60
N SER A 55 -0.64 7.13 9.68
CA SER A 55 -2.10 7.09 9.50
C SER A 55 -2.55 5.69 9.11
N GLU A 56 -3.84 5.41 9.28
CA GLU A 56 -4.38 4.08 8.99
C GLU A 56 -4.46 3.81 7.49
N GLN A 57 -4.39 2.53 7.15
CA GLN A 57 -4.63 2.04 5.79
C GLN A 57 -5.53 0.81 5.85
N VAL A 58 -6.27 0.60 4.77
CA VAL A 58 -7.02 -0.63 4.56
C VAL A 58 -6.51 -1.27 3.28
N TRP A 59 -6.18 -2.54 3.36
CA TRP A 59 -5.73 -3.33 2.22
C TRP A 59 -6.70 -4.46 1.95
N HIS A 60 -7.04 -4.66 0.68
CA HIS A 60 -7.91 -5.74 0.22
C HIS A 60 -7.14 -6.64 -0.73
N LEU A 61 -7.06 -7.93 -0.43
CA LEU A 61 -6.41 -8.91 -1.31
C LEU A 61 -7.38 -9.32 -2.40
N LEU A 62 -7.06 -8.96 -3.64
CA LEU A 62 -7.88 -9.27 -4.82
C LEU A 62 -7.58 -10.66 -5.36
N ALA A 63 -6.33 -11.10 -5.32
CA ALA A 63 -5.89 -12.38 -5.87
C ALA A 63 -4.67 -12.89 -5.11
N GLY A 64 -4.54 -14.20 -4.99
CA GLY A 64 -3.41 -14.87 -4.37
C GLY A 64 -3.55 -15.03 -2.86
N GLU A 65 -2.41 -15.32 -2.22
CA GLU A 65 -2.27 -15.43 -0.77
C GLU A 65 -1.07 -14.62 -0.30
N ALA A 66 -1.20 -14.00 0.86
CA ALA A 66 -0.14 -13.17 1.45
C ALA A 66 -0.15 -13.28 2.97
N ASP A 67 1.02 -13.06 3.56
CA ASP A 67 1.17 -12.96 5.00
C ASP A 67 1.41 -11.50 5.38
N PHE A 68 0.60 -10.99 6.29
CA PHE A 68 0.83 -9.72 6.96
C PHE A 68 1.40 -9.96 8.34
N GLU A 69 2.60 -9.46 8.58
CA GLU A 69 3.16 -9.33 9.92
C GLU A 69 2.76 -7.97 10.47
N VAL A 70 2.04 -7.96 11.57
CA VAL A 70 1.59 -6.73 12.23
C VAL A 70 1.93 -6.83 13.71
N ASP A 71 2.81 -5.96 14.19
CA ASP A 71 3.30 -5.93 15.58
C ASP A 71 3.73 -7.32 16.07
N GLY A 72 4.44 -8.06 15.24
CA GLY A 72 5.00 -9.38 15.56
C GLY A 72 4.05 -10.55 15.33
N GLU A 73 2.79 -10.32 15.01
CA GLU A 73 1.84 -11.40 14.67
C GLU A 73 1.71 -11.55 13.15
N VAL A 74 1.70 -12.80 12.69
CA VAL A 74 1.53 -13.11 11.27
C VAL A 74 0.09 -13.52 10.99
N HIS A 75 -0.53 -12.82 10.03
CA HIS A 75 -1.90 -13.09 9.58
C HIS A 75 -1.88 -13.51 8.12
N ARG A 76 -2.34 -14.72 7.85
CA ARG A 76 -2.51 -15.20 6.47
C ARG A 76 -3.79 -14.65 5.87
N LEU A 77 -3.66 -13.93 4.74
CA LEU A 77 -4.79 -13.45 3.95
C LEU A 77 -4.95 -14.31 2.69
N ARG A 78 -6.20 -14.56 2.33
CA ARG A 78 -6.61 -15.16 1.07
C ARG A 78 -7.42 -14.17 0.25
N ALA A 79 -7.53 -14.42 -1.05
CA ALA A 79 -8.30 -13.57 -1.94
C ALA A 79 -9.70 -13.28 -1.38
N GLY A 80 -10.06 -12.01 -1.34
CA GLY A 80 -11.29 -11.51 -0.75
C GLY A 80 -11.15 -10.97 0.68
N ASP A 81 -10.08 -11.31 1.38
CA ASP A 81 -9.84 -10.82 2.74
C ASP A 81 -9.36 -9.36 2.73
N ALA A 82 -9.64 -8.66 3.81
CA ALA A 82 -9.14 -7.31 4.02
C ALA A 82 -8.44 -7.22 5.38
N VAL A 83 -7.46 -6.32 5.46
CA VAL A 83 -6.77 -6.02 6.71
C VAL A 83 -6.82 -4.52 6.98
N VAL A 84 -7.12 -4.16 8.21
CA VAL A 84 -7.05 -2.79 8.69
C VAL A 84 -5.74 -2.62 9.43
N LEU A 85 -4.94 -1.67 8.96
CA LEU A 85 -3.63 -1.37 9.52
C LEU A 85 -3.70 -0.04 10.25
N PRO A 86 -3.75 -0.05 11.59
CA PRO A 86 -3.81 1.19 12.37
C PRO A 86 -2.56 2.05 12.19
N ALA A 87 -2.71 3.35 12.41
CA ALA A 87 -1.56 4.25 12.52
C ALA A 87 -0.59 3.74 13.60
N GLY A 88 0.69 3.75 13.30
CA GLY A 88 1.74 3.33 14.24
C GLY A 88 2.01 1.83 14.31
N ALA A 89 1.22 0.99 13.66
CA ALA A 89 1.47 -0.44 13.64
C ALA A 89 2.69 -0.77 12.75
N ALA A 90 3.64 -1.53 13.30
CA ALA A 90 4.78 -2.03 12.53
C ALA A 90 4.31 -3.22 11.68
N ARG A 91 4.47 -3.12 10.36
CA ARG A 91 3.92 -4.12 9.44
C ARG A 91 4.86 -4.42 8.29
N ALA A 92 4.77 -5.64 7.80
CA ALA A 92 5.40 -6.09 6.58
C ALA A 92 4.48 -7.09 5.88
N VAL A 93 4.49 -7.10 4.56
CA VAL A 93 3.71 -8.04 3.75
C VAL A 93 4.65 -8.93 2.96
N THR A 94 4.33 -10.23 2.91
CA THR A 94 5.04 -11.21 2.10
C THR A 94 4.04 -11.91 1.19
N ALA A 95 4.31 -11.91 -0.10
CA ALA A 95 3.50 -12.68 -1.05
C ALA A 95 3.84 -14.16 -0.93
N VAL A 96 2.87 -14.98 -0.60
CA VAL A 96 3.02 -16.45 -0.58
C VAL A 96 2.92 -17.00 -2.00
N THR A 97 1.93 -16.53 -2.73
CA THR A 97 1.77 -16.73 -4.17
C THR A 97 1.89 -15.36 -4.85
N ALA A 98 1.79 -15.31 -6.18
CA ALA A 98 1.53 -14.03 -6.84
C ALA A 98 0.29 -13.40 -6.20
N ALA A 99 0.39 -12.16 -5.79
CA ALA A 99 -0.65 -11.49 -5.04
C ALA A 99 -0.93 -10.11 -5.60
N GLU A 100 -2.20 -9.73 -5.58
CA GLU A 100 -2.64 -8.40 -6.02
C GLU A 100 -3.57 -7.80 -4.97
N PHE A 101 -3.25 -6.59 -4.55
CA PHE A 101 -4.00 -5.83 -3.56
C PHE A 101 -4.53 -4.54 -4.14
N ILE A 102 -5.61 -4.05 -3.55
CA ILE A 102 -6.00 -2.65 -3.62
C ILE A 102 -5.96 -2.09 -2.20
N ALA A 103 -5.39 -0.91 -2.06
CA ALA A 103 -5.23 -0.26 -0.76
C ALA A 103 -5.71 1.18 -0.80
N CYS A 104 -6.20 1.67 0.32
CA CYS A 104 -6.56 3.07 0.48
C CYS A 104 -6.00 3.61 1.79
N GLY A 105 -5.78 4.91 1.80
CA GLY A 105 -5.26 5.62 2.96
C GLY A 105 -5.18 7.11 2.72
N HIS A 106 -4.50 7.80 3.60
CA HIS A 106 -4.28 9.23 3.50
C HIS A 106 -3.19 9.54 2.47
N GLY A 107 -3.43 10.52 1.62
CA GLY A 107 -2.49 10.92 0.57
C GLY A 107 -1.24 11.62 1.09
N ASP A 108 -1.23 12.05 2.33
CA ASP A 108 -0.07 12.66 3.01
C ASP A 108 0.58 11.72 4.03
N ALA A 109 0.26 10.44 4.01
CA ALA A 109 0.81 9.45 4.92
C ALA A 109 2.34 9.41 4.86
N ILE A 110 2.99 9.42 6.02
CA ILE A 110 4.45 9.37 6.14
C ILE A 110 4.88 7.99 6.58
N ALA A 111 5.76 7.39 5.80
CA ALA A 111 6.35 6.09 6.07
C ALA A 111 7.66 6.22 6.84
N SER A 112 7.89 5.32 7.78
CA SER A 112 9.17 5.15 8.48
C SER A 112 9.54 3.68 8.48
N VAL A 113 10.80 3.37 8.20
CA VAL A 113 11.29 1.99 8.25
C VAL A 113 11.81 1.71 9.67
N VAL A 114 11.38 0.59 10.24
CA VAL A 114 11.82 0.18 11.58
C VAL A 114 13.35 0.02 11.58
N GLY A 115 14.01 0.68 12.52
CA GLY A 115 15.48 0.68 12.62
C GLY A 115 16.16 1.86 11.91
N GLU A 116 15.45 2.63 11.10
CA GLU A 116 15.98 3.86 10.51
C GLU A 116 15.60 5.07 11.38
N GLU A 117 16.52 6.02 11.50
CA GLU A 117 16.30 7.21 12.34
C GLU A 117 15.43 8.27 11.65
N THR A 118 15.48 8.33 10.32
CA THR A 118 14.79 9.37 9.55
C THR A 118 13.59 8.80 8.83
N PRO A 119 12.41 9.44 8.92
CA PRO A 119 11.25 9.06 8.13
C PRO A 119 11.53 9.11 6.63
N ARG A 120 10.88 8.22 5.87
CA ARG A 120 11.00 8.15 4.41
C ARG A 120 10.15 9.18 3.68
N GLY A 121 9.24 9.86 4.38
CA GLY A 121 8.26 10.76 3.78
C GLY A 121 7.08 10.01 3.18
N THR A 122 6.35 10.68 2.30
CA THR A 122 5.19 10.08 1.62
C THR A 122 5.66 9.30 0.41
N PRO A 123 5.35 8.00 0.32
CA PRO A 123 5.71 7.20 -0.85
C PRO A 123 5.13 7.78 -2.15
N ALA A 124 5.88 7.65 -3.25
CA ALA A 124 5.49 8.20 -4.54
C ALA A 124 4.15 7.64 -5.07
N TRP A 125 3.78 6.41 -4.68
CA TRP A 125 2.53 5.79 -5.11
C TRP A 125 1.33 6.20 -4.26
N ILE A 126 1.55 6.91 -3.15
CA ILE A 126 0.49 7.37 -2.24
C ILE A 126 0.23 8.87 -2.41
N GLY A 127 1.27 9.66 -2.54
CA GLY A 127 1.19 11.13 -2.67
C GLY A 127 0.73 11.68 -4.07
#